data_ba282f895c7cb4c02115769881e47292
#
_entry.id   ba282f895c7cb4c02115769881e47292
#
_cell.length_a   1.000
_cell.length_b   1.000
_cell.length_c   1.000
_cell.angle_alpha   90.00
_cell.angle_beta   90.00
_cell.angle_gamma   90.00
#
_symmetry.space_group_name_H-M   'P 1'
#
loop_
_entity.id
_entity.type
_entity.pdbx_description
1 polymer ?
#
loop_
_entity_poly.entity_id
_entity_poly.type
_entity_poly.pdbx_seq_one_letter_code
_entity_poly.pdbx_strand_id
1 'polypeptide(L)'
;MIEKKPLNEPLLPPGVDDTSSPDPQVVKARALADPRALRKRIIRLSLPIFGENLLEMSLDIVNTILVAALGAAALAGAGAAIQIMQIVLSALAGLSTGGSILVAHAVGADNPAEGTRLARQALMWSFIIFTPMAVMGVILAPGLAGIFGLPPDATAMTASYLSVSLGAVPVLAMLMMSSGVLRGAGDARTPMYVTIGANVVNMVLAFVLIHGHWGAPELGVTGAAIASAISRTLALVVLVWLMARGRAGVSLSRPVGTILVSWKPRWDAAKAILHLGLPAAGEQLVISTAWLVFTMVVSRLGTASMAAQRVQMSVQGLVFLPALALMIATTTLVGQALGAGRPALARQVAGRTERWAFGVAVMLGILVAIFAKPLVHVFTTDPAVVDIAVRTLPVMMLAQPFWAFTIQNSGALRAMRAPMSPLIVEAISNWTVVVIAWIIVSAGGGLTAAWFSFVIMAAPTSLAMMWRKRVEAQRLAV
;
A
#
# COMPACT_ATOMS: atom_id res chain seq x y z
N MET A 1 -48.83 -7.76 -1.19
CA MET A 1 -48.56 -6.63 -0.28
C MET A 1 -47.42 -7.05 0.60
N ILE A 2 -46.18 -6.64 0.27
CA ILE A 2 -45.00 -6.96 1.09
C ILE A 2 -44.75 -5.71 1.94
N GLU A 3 -45.04 -5.84 3.23
CA GLU A 3 -44.87 -4.84 4.25
C GLU A 3 -43.38 -4.46 4.38
N LYS A 4 -43.02 -3.24 4.05
CA LYS A 4 -41.66 -2.71 4.24
C LYS A 4 -41.45 -2.48 5.74
N LYS A 5 -40.70 -3.38 6.36
CA LYS A 5 -40.21 -3.22 7.73
C LYS A 5 -39.32 -1.95 7.82
N PRO A 6 -39.55 -1.07 8.80
CA PRO A 6 -38.79 0.20 8.91
C PRO A 6 -37.33 -0.06 9.28
N LEU A 7 -36.43 0.69 8.65
CA LEU A 7 -34.96 0.61 8.72
C LEU A 7 -34.34 1.03 10.08
N ASN A 8 -35.14 1.21 11.13
CA ASN A 8 -34.72 1.78 12.42
C ASN A 8 -34.87 0.84 13.63
N GLU A 9 -35.07 -0.46 13.43
CA GLU A 9 -35.00 -1.37 14.57
C GLU A 9 -33.52 -1.59 14.98
N PRO A 10 -33.17 -1.45 16.28
CA PRO A 10 -31.84 -1.75 16.78
C PRO A 10 -31.57 -3.24 16.62
N LEU A 11 -30.43 -3.56 15.99
CA LEU A 11 -29.93 -4.92 15.79
C LEU A 11 -29.48 -5.51 17.15
N LEU A 12 -30.45 -5.90 17.98
CA LEU A 12 -30.22 -6.71 19.19
C LEU A 12 -30.39 -8.20 18.81
N PRO A 13 -29.57 -9.11 19.33
CA PRO A 13 -29.84 -10.52 19.24
C PRO A 13 -31.14 -10.83 19.99
N PRO A 14 -31.98 -11.76 19.50
CA PRO A 14 -33.25 -12.11 20.16
C PRO A 14 -32.98 -12.68 21.55
N GLY A 15 -33.60 -12.08 22.59
CA GLY A 15 -33.58 -12.59 23.97
C GLY A 15 -32.90 -11.72 25.04
N VAL A 16 -32.61 -10.46 24.79
CA VAL A 16 -32.04 -9.56 25.81
C VAL A 16 -33.16 -8.66 26.39
N ASP A 17 -33.58 -8.95 27.61
CA ASP A 17 -34.44 -8.08 28.38
C ASP A 17 -33.77 -6.76 28.76
N ASP A 18 -34.49 -5.65 28.61
CA ASP A 18 -34.01 -4.25 28.69
C ASP A 18 -33.76 -3.78 30.15
N THR A 19 -33.78 -4.66 31.16
CA THR A 19 -33.72 -4.30 32.59
C THR A 19 -32.44 -4.67 33.34
N SER A 20 -31.50 -5.37 32.68
CA SER A 20 -30.17 -5.61 33.27
C SER A 20 -29.15 -4.55 32.78
N SER A 21 -28.20 -4.17 33.62
CA SER A 21 -27.06 -3.30 33.24
C SER A 21 -26.49 -3.76 31.89
N PRO A 22 -26.44 -2.87 30.89
CA PRO A 22 -26.15 -3.31 29.54
C PRO A 22 -24.78 -4.00 29.49
N ASP A 23 -24.77 -5.24 29.02
CA ASP A 23 -23.54 -6.01 28.80
C ASP A 23 -22.49 -5.11 28.16
N PRO A 24 -21.28 -5.00 28.74
CA PRO A 24 -20.20 -4.17 28.18
C PRO A 24 -19.96 -4.44 26.69
N GLN A 25 -20.26 -5.64 26.21
CA GLN A 25 -20.22 -5.99 24.80
C GLN A 25 -21.34 -5.33 23.98
N VAL A 26 -22.56 -5.20 24.55
CA VAL A 26 -23.69 -4.54 23.89
C VAL A 26 -23.46 -3.03 23.85
N VAL A 27 -22.93 -2.42 24.93
CA VAL A 27 -22.56 -1.00 24.96
C VAL A 27 -21.46 -0.69 23.93
N LYS A 28 -20.43 -1.54 23.87
CA LYS A 28 -19.36 -1.44 22.87
C LYS A 28 -19.90 -1.64 21.43
N ALA A 29 -20.95 -2.46 21.27
CA ALA A 29 -21.65 -2.68 20.01
C ALA A 29 -22.45 -1.46 19.56
N ARG A 30 -23.25 -0.89 20.44
CA ARG A 30 -24.04 0.33 20.17
C ARG A 30 -23.12 1.52 19.82
N ALA A 31 -22.03 1.68 20.57
CA ALA A 31 -21.03 2.72 20.30
C ALA A 31 -20.32 2.57 18.93
N LEU A 32 -20.16 1.34 18.43
CA LEU A 32 -19.58 1.08 17.10
C LEU A 32 -20.58 1.26 15.96
N ALA A 33 -21.90 1.14 16.24
CA ALA A 33 -22.98 1.36 15.28
C ALA A 33 -23.32 2.85 15.07
N ASP A 34 -22.90 3.73 16.01
CA ASP A 34 -23.10 5.18 15.86
C ASP A 34 -22.35 5.71 14.63
N PRO A 35 -23.06 6.37 13.69
CA PRO A 35 -22.46 6.97 12.50
C PRO A 35 -21.33 7.96 12.79
N ARG A 36 -21.39 8.68 13.90
CA ARG A 36 -20.35 9.66 14.31
C ARG A 36 -19.11 8.95 14.84
N ALA A 37 -19.29 7.91 15.67
CA ALA A 37 -18.20 7.10 16.19
C ALA A 37 -17.46 6.36 15.07
N LEU A 38 -18.18 5.79 14.10
CA LEU A 38 -17.60 5.14 12.93
C LEU A 38 -16.79 6.13 12.07
N ARG A 39 -17.34 7.35 11.81
CA ARG A 39 -16.62 8.41 11.12
C ARG A 39 -15.28 8.74 11.80
N LYS A 40 -15.34 8.97 13.13
CA LYS A 40 -14.15 9.30 13.91
C LYS A 40 -13.09 8.18 13.84
N ARG A 41 -13.53 6.93 13.85
CA ARG A 41 -12.65 5.76 13.79
C ARG A 41 -11.99 5.61 12.43
N ILE A 42 -12.72 5.80 11.31
CA ILE A 42 -12.17 5.79 9.97
C ILE A 42 -11.10 6.89 9.84
N ILE A 43 -11.41 8.14 10.22
CA ILE A 43 -10.46 9.26 10.14
C ILE A 43 -9.24 9.01 11.04
N ARG A 44 -9.44 8.49 12.25
CA ARG A 44 -8.34 8.19 13.18
C ARG A 44 -7.35 7.17 12.65
N LEU A 45 -7.78 6.27 11.77
CA LEU A 45 -6.90 5.30 11.11
C LEU A 45 -6.36 5.84 9.79
N SER A 46 -7.22 6.38 8.92
CA SER A 46 -6.81 6.78 7.57
C SER A 46 -5.88 8.00 7.56
N LEU A 47 -6.09 8.98 8.44
CA LEU A 47 -5.27 10.20 8.43
C LEU A 47 -3.80 9.97 8.80
N PRO A 48 -3.45 9.17 9.84
CA PRO A 48 -2.06 8.81 10.08
C PRO A 48 -1.44 7.99 8.95
N ILE A 49 -2.19 7.05 8.35
CA ILE A 49 -1.69 6.27 7.21
C ILE A 49 -1.44 7.17 5.99
N PHE A 50 -2.32 8.13 5.74
CA PHE A 50 -2.10 9.14 4.70
C PHE A 50 -0.83 9.94 4.96
N GLY A 51 -0.64 10.41 6.21
CA GLY A 51 0.56 11.12 6.62
C GLY A 51 1.84 10.29 6.47
N GLU A 52 1.79 9.00 6.86
CA GLU A 52 2.90 8.05 6.69
C GLU A 52 3.30 7.91 5.21
N ASN A 53 2.33 7.66 4.31
CA ASN A 53 2.59 7.52 2.87
C ASN A 53 3.11 8.83 2.24
N LEU A 54 2.61 9.99 2.68
CA LEU A 54 3.08 11.29 2.21
C LEU A 54 4.54 11.54 2.63
N LEU A 55 4.89 11.15 3.85
CA LEU A 55 6.26 11.24 4.37
C LEU A 55 7.23 10.31 3.62
N GLU A 56 6.81 9.09 3.29
CA GLU A 56 7.59 8.17 2.47
C GLU A 56 7.84 8.76 1.08
N MET A 57 6.78 9.25 0.42
CA MET A 57 6.91 9.91 -0.89
C MET A 57 7.84 11.14 -0.84
N SER A 58 7.75 11.94 0.22
CA SER A 58 8.63 13.10 0.41
C SER A 58 10.10 12.69 0.60
N LEU A 59 10.35 11.59 1.34
CA LEU A 59 11.69 11.05 1.52
C LEU A 59 12.29 10.55 0.20
N ASP A 60 11.51 9.87 -0.63
CA ASP A 60 11.95 9.39 -1.95
C ASP A 60 12.36 10.57 -2.85
N ILE A 61 11.62 11.67 -2.79
CA ILE A 61 11.97 12.93 -3.51
C ILE A 61 13.30 13.49 -3.00
N VAL A 62 13.46 13.61 -1.67
CA VAL A 62 14.69 14.14 -1.07
C VAL A 62 15.89 13.26 -1.42
N ASN A 63 15.78 11.95 -1.30
CA ASN A 63 16.84 11.02 -1.66
C ASN A 63 17.20 11.13 -3.16
N THR A 64 16.20 11.28 -4.03
CA THR A 64 16.43 11.48 -5.46
C THR A 64 17.19 12.78 -5.74
N ILE A 65 16.85 13.89 -5.06
CA ILE A 65 17.55 15.16 -5.19
C ILE A 65 19.01 15.04 -4.72
N LEU A 66 19.26 14.39 -3.58
CA LEU A 66 20.60 14.18 -3.04
C LEU A 66 21.48 13.33 -3.99
N VAL A 67 20.90 12.29 -4.59
CA VAL A 67 21.60 11.44 -5.56
C VAL A 67 21.81 12.18 -6.89
N ALA A 68 20.85 13.00 -7.33
CA ALA A 68 20.96 13.77 -8.56
C ALA A 68 22.14 14.76 -8.54
N ALA A 69 22.50 15.27 -7.34
CA ALA A 69 23.67 16.14 -7.15
C ALA A 69 25.01 15.46 -7.47
N LEU A 70 25.07 14.12 -7.48
CA LEU A 70 26.24 13.33 -7.87
C LEU A 70 26.41 13.17 -9.39
N GLY A 71 25.45 13.63 -10.18
CA GLY A 71 25.48 13.60 -11.64
C GLY A 71 24.60 12.54 -12.27
N ALA A 72 24.58 12.56 -13.61
CA ALA A 72 23.65 11.74 -14.41
C ALA A 72 23.87 10.23 -14.27
N ALA A 73 25.11 9.76 -14.17
CA ALA A 73 25.42 8.33 -14.00
C ALA A 73 24.91 7.80 -12.66
N ALA A 74 25.06 8.57 -11.58
CA ALA A 74 24.58 8.23 -10.26
C ALA A 74 23.04 8.16 -10.22
N LEU A 75 22.37 9.14 -10.84
CA LEU A 75 20.90 9.18 -10.94
C LEU A 75 20.36 8.00 -11.76
N ALA A 76 21.00 7.67 -12.89
CA ALA A 76 20.63 6.51 -13.72
C ALA A 76 20.82 5.20 -12.95
N GLY A 77 21.95 5.04 -12.25
CA GLY A 77 22.26 3.84 -11.47
C GLY A 77 21.30 3.64 -10.30
N ALA A 78 21.03 4.69 -9.53
CA ALA A 78 20.04 4.62 -8.44
C ALA A 78 18.64 4.35 -8.96
N GLY A 79 18.23 5.00 -10.07
CA GLY A 79 16.93 4.79 -10.69
C GLY A 79 16.70 3.34 -11.12
N ALA A 80 17.71 2.70 -11.73
CA ALA A 80 17.66 1.29 -12.10
C ALA A 80 17.49 0.39 -10.85
N ALA A 81 18.27 0.66 -9.81
CA ALA A 81 18.17 -0.08 -8.55
C ALA A 81 16.80 0.06 -7.88
N ILE A 82 16.24 1.27 -7.84
CA ILE A 82 14.90 1.55 -7.30
C ILE A 82 13.84 0.75 -8.06
N GLN A 83 13.95 0.64 -9.39
CA GLN A 83 13.00 -0.12 -10.21
C GLN A 83 12.94 -1.60 -9.81
N ILE A 84 14.11 -2.22 -9.54
CA ILE A 84 14.17 -3.61 -9.03
C ILE A 84 13.57 -3.69 -7.63
N MET A 85 13.90 -2.73 -6.75
CA MET A 85 13.38 -2.69 -5.40
C MET A 85 11.86 -2.54 -5.33
N GLN A 86 11.21 -1.88 -6.31
CA GLN A 86 9.74 -1.80 -6.39
C GLN A 86 9.08 -3.17 -6.50
N ILE A 87 9.69 -4.11 -7.22
CA ILE A 87 9.18 -5.49 -7.31
C ILE A 87 9.25 -6.17 -5.94
N VAL A 88 10.38 -6.01 -5.23
CA VAL A 88 10.56 -6.54 -3.89
C VAL A 88 9.56 -5.92 -2.91
N LEU A 89 9.39 -4.60 -2.93
CA LEU A 89 8.43 -3.87 -2.10
C LEU A 89 7.00 -4.35 -2.33
N SER A 90 6.63 -4.68 -3.56
CA SER A 90 5.31 -5.23 -3.89
C SER A 90 5.03 -6.57 -3.18
N ALA A 91 6.02 -7.46 -3.14
CA ALA A 91 5.94 -8.73 -2.42
C ALA A 91 5.84 -8.51 -0.90
N LEU A 92 6.65 -7.60 -0.36
CA LEU A 92 6.64 -7.24 1.06
C LEU A 92 5.28 -6.66 1.50
N ALA A 93 4.72 -5.75 0.70
CA ALA A 93 3.42 -5.12 0.97
C ALA A 93 2.29 -6.15 0.99
N GLY A 94 2.30 -7.11 0.05
CA GLY A 94 1.34 -8.21 0.01
C GLY A 94 1.40 -9.06 1.28
N LEU A 95 2.59 -9.49 1.70
CA LEU A 95 2.76 -10.31 2.88
C LEU A 95 2.37 -9.56 4.17
N SER A 96 2.75 -8.27 4.28
CA SER A 96 2.35 -7.39 5.38
C SER A 96 0.83 -7.25 5.49
N THR A 97 0.14 -7.15 4.35
CA THR A 97 -1.33 -7.12 4.29
C THR A 97 -1.93 -8.41 4.87
N GLY A 98 -1.39 -9.58 4.53
CA GLY A 98 -1.84 -10.87 5.09
C GLY A 98 -1.74 -10.92 6.62
N GLY A 99 -0.59 -10.51 7.17
CA GLY A 99 -0.38 -10.43 8.62
C GLY A 99 -1.31 -9.44 9.31
N SER A 100 -1.50 -8.26 8.71
CA SER A 100 -2.42 -7.22 9.19
C SER A 100 -3.86 -7.71 9.30
N ILE A 101 -4.36 -8.42 8.29
CA ILE A 101 -5.73 -8.95 8.26
C ILE A 101 -5.93 -9.97 9.39
N LEU A 102 -5.00 -10.91 9.56
CA LEU A 102 -5.11 -11.94 10.60
C LEU A 102 -5.13 -11.32 12.00
N VAL A 103 -4.27 -10.34 12.26
CA VAL A 103 -4.26 -9.63 13.54
C VAL A 103 -5.55 -8.80 13.72
N ALA A 104 -6.05 -8.15 12.66
CA ALA A 104 -7.30 -7.40 12.71
C ALA A 104 -8.48 -8.31 13.11
N HIS A 105 -8.57 -9.52 12.55
CA HIS A 105 -9.59 -10.50 12.93
C HIS A 105 -9.46 -10.93 14.40
N ALA A 106 -8.24 -11.23 14.87
CA ALA A 106 -8.00 -11.63 16.26
C ALA A 106 -8.35 -10.53 17.27
N VAL A 107 -7.98 -9.28 16.95
CA VAL A 107 -8.33 -8.10 17.76
C VAL A 107 -9.84 -7.84 17.74
N GLY A 108 -10.46 -8.02 16.59
CA GLY A 108 -11.93 -7.93 16.47
C GLY A 108 -12.67 -8.97 17.32
N ALA A 109 -12.14 -10.19 17.38
CA ALA A 109 -12.66 -11.28 18.21
C ALA A 109 -12.40 -11.08 19.72
N ASP A 110 -11.83 -9.96 20.12
CA ASP A 110 -11.43 -9.66 21.52
C ASP A 110 -10.49 -10.74 22.11
N ASN A 111 -9.63 -11.32 21.23
CA ASN A 111 -8.64 -12.33 21.59
C ASN A 111 -7.20 -11.80 21.48
N PRO A 112 -6.72 -11.07 22.50
CA PRO A 112 -5.39 -10.46 22.48
C PRO A 112 -4.25 -11.51 22.52
N ALA A 113 -4.51 -12.72 23.04
CA ALA A 113 -3.55 -13.79 23.06
C ALA A 113 -3.26 -14.30 21.64
N GLU A 114 -4.32 -14.54 20.84
CA GLU A 114 -4.19 -14.94 19.44
C GLU A 114 -3.60 -13.83 18.59
N GLY A 115 -4.01 -12.56 18.82
CA GLY A 115 -3.42 -11.40 18.15
C GLY A 115 -1.90 -11.31 18.39
N THR A 116 -1.45 -11.51 19.63
CA THR A 116 -0.02 -11.56 20.01
C THR A 116 0.68 -12.73 19.35
N ARG A 117 0.08 -13.92 19.36
CA ARG A 117 0.63 -15.11 18.70
C ARG A 117 0.83 -14.88 17.20
N LEU A 118 -0.19 -14.36 16.52
CA LEU A 118 -0.13 -14.07 15.08
C LEU A 118 0.90 -12.98 14.76
N ALA A 119 1.00 -11.96 15.60
CA ALA A 119 2.02 -10.90 15.43
C ALA A 119 3.45 -11.45 15.49
N ARG A 120 3.75 -12.30 16.47
CA ARG A 120 5.07 -12.97 16.59
C ARG A 120 5.37 -13.86 15.39
N GLN A 121 4.39 -14.69 14.98
CA GLN A 121 4.52 -15.55 13.82
C GLN A 121 4.71 -14.74 12.54
N ALA A 122 3.97 -13.65 12.36
CA ALA A 122 4.09 -12.78 11.20
C ALA A 122 5.48 -12.15 11.07
N LEU A 123 6.03 -11.62 12.17
CA LEU A 123 7.40 -11.09 12.21
C LEU A 123 8.44 -12.16 11.91
N MET A 124 8.33 -13.31 12.54
CA MET A 124 9.27 -14.40 12.36
C MET A 124 9.25 -14.96 10.94
N TRP A 125 8.07 -15.19 10.38
CA TRP A 125 7.95 -15.69 9.01
C TRP A 125 8.37 -14.66 7.98
N SER A 126 8.16 -13.37 8.22
CA SER A 126 8.69 -12.33 7.33
C SER A 126 10.22 -12.37 7.28
N PHE A 127 10.89 -12.57 8.43
CA PHE A 127 12.34 -12.74 8.48
C PHE A 127 12.79 -14.02 7.75
N ILE A 128 12.17 -15.17 8.06
CA ILE A 128 12.55 -16.48 7.48
C ILE A 128 12.37 -16.49 5.95
N ILE A 129 11.28 -15.92 5.43
CA ILE A 129 10.99 -15.94 3.99
C ILE A 129 11.92 -14.99 3.24
N PHE A 130 12.17 -13.79 3.77
CA PHE A 130 12.91 -12.78 3.04
C PHE A 130 14.42 -12.83 3.26
N THR A 131 14.94 -13.57 4.24
CA THR A 131 16.39 -13.74 4.42
C THR A 131 17.05 -14.53 3.26
N PRO A 132 16.53 -15.68 2.83
CA PRO A 132 17.10 -16.37 1.64
C PRO A 132 16.99 -15.53 0.38
N MET A 133 15.88 -14.78 0.20
CA MET A 133 15.70 -13.88 -0.93
C MET A 133 16.74 -12.73 -0.90
N ALA A 134 17.03 -12.18 0.27
CA ALA A 134 18.07 -11.16 0.44
C ALA A 134 19.46 -11.69 0.08
N VAL A 135 19.82 -12.87 0.60
CA VAL A 135 21.12 -13.51 0.28
C VAL A 135 21.25 -13.75 -1.22
N MET A 136 20.22 -14.34 -1.83
CA MET A 136 20.22 -14.57 -3.29
C MET A 136 20.26 -13.26 -4.06
N GLY A 137 19.49 -12.25 -3.62
CA GLY A 137 19.46 -10.93 -4.23
C GLY A 137 20.83 -10.23 -4.20
N VAL A 138 21.56 -10.30 -3.08
CA VAL A 138 22.90 -9.73 -2.95
C VAL A 138 23.88 -10.44 -3.92
N ILE A 139 23.81 -11.77 -4.02
CA ILE A 139 24.66 -12.55 -4.94
C ILE A 139 24.34 -12.19 -6.40
N LEU A 140 23.06 -12.00 -6.74
CA LEU A 140 22.61 -11.69 -8.08
C LEU A 140 22.68 -10.20 -8.43
N ALA A 141 22.95 -9.31 -7.47
CA ALA A 141 22.93 -7.85 -7.67
C ALA A 141 23.79 -7.37 -8.85
N PRO A 142 25.03 -7.87 -9.09
CA PRO A 142 25.82 -7.47 -10.25
C PRO A 142 25.16 -7.88 -11.58
N GLY A 143 24.60 -9.09 -11.66
CA GLY A 143 23.88 -9.57 -12.85
C GLY A 143 22.58 -8.78 -13.09
N LEU A 144 21.83 -8.49 -12.04
CA LEU A 144 20.60 -7.67 -12.12
C LEU A 144 20.91 -6.24 -12.60
N ALA A 145 22.02 -5.66 -12.13
CA ALA A 145 22.44 -4.33 -12.58
C ALA A 145 22.78 -4.29 -14.07
N GLY A 146 23.33 -5.39 -14.61
CA GLY A 146 23.68 -5.52 -16.03
C GLY A 146 22.47 -5.56 -16.98
N ILE A 147 21.28 -5.92 -16.51
CA ILE A 147 20.05 -6.04 -17.33
C ILE A 147 19.68 -4.71 -18.00
N PHE A 148 20.02 -3.57 -17.37
CA PHE A 148 19.64 -2.24 -17.87
C PHE A 148 20.55 -1.72 -18.99
N GLY A 149 21.67 -2.38 -19.30
CA GLY A 149 22.59 -1.94 -20.35
C GLY A 149 23.20 -0.56 -20.13
N LEU A 150 23.35 -0.14 -18.87
CA LEU A 150 23.91 1.16 -18.50
C LEU A 150 25.44 1.16 -18.73
N PRO A 151 26.06 2.37 -18.84
CA PRO A 151 27.52 2.49 -18.83
C PRO A 151 28.15 1.80 -17.61
N PRO A 152 29.40 1.32 -17.69
CA PRO A 152 30.06 0.54 -16.63
C PRO A 152 30.00 1.21 -15.26
N ASP A 153 30.21 2.53 -15.19
CA ASP A 153 30.19 3.30 -13.94
C ASP A 153 28.78 3.28 -13.30
N ALA A 154 27.74 3.55 -14.11
CA ALA A 154 26.35 3.51 -13.62
C ALA A 154 25.93 2.09 -13.22
N THR A 155 26.39 1.07 -13.95
CA THR A 155 26.14 -0.34 -13.63
C THR A 155 26.78 -0.72 -12.28
N ALA A 156 28.02 -0.30 -12.02
CA ALA A 156 28.71 -0.51 -10.75
C ALA A 156 27.96 0.18 -9.58
N MET A 157 27.50 1.41 -9.79
CA MET A 157 26.67 2.14 -8.82
C MET A 157 25.34 1.43 -8.56
N THR A 158 24.67 0.91 -9.61
CA THR A 158 23.45 0.11 -9.48
C THR A 158 23.71 -1.13 -8.64
N ALA A 159 24.77 -1.89 -8.94
CA ALA A 159 25.12 -3.11 -8.23
C ALA A 159 25.40 -2.85 -6.74
N SER A 160 26.16 -1.80 -6.43
CA SER A 160 26.49 -1.43 -5.05
C SER A 160 25.23 -1.02 -4.27
N TYR A 161 24.37 -0.18 -4.85
CA TYR A 161 23.10 0.22 -4.24
C TYR A 161 22.18 -0.97 -3.98
N LEU A 162 22.04 -1.86 -5.01
CA LEU A 162 21.22 -3.07 -4.91
C LEU A 162 21.72 -4.03 -3.85
N SER A 163 23.03 -4.25 -3.76
CA SER A 163 23.62 -5.17 -2.77
C SER A 163 23.26 -4.76 -1.36
N VAL A 164 23.38 -3.46 -1.03
CA VAL A 164 23.01 -2.93 0.27
C VAL A 164 21.48 -3.00 0.49
N SER A 165 20.71 -2.57 -0.48
CA SER A 165 19.24 -2.51 -0.37
C SER A 165 18.62 -3.90 -0.26
N LEU A 166 19.08 -4.86 -1.07
CA LEU A 166 18.63 -6.26 -1.02
C LEU A 166 19.09 -6.96 0.27
N GLY A 167 20.30 -6.65 0.75
CA GLY A 167 20.78 -7.14 2.05
C GLY A 167 19.92 -6.67 3.22
N ALA A 168 19.33 -5.47 3.12
CA ALA A 168 18.43 -4.90 4.13
C ALA A 168 16.97 -5.38 4.01
N VAL A 169 16.60 -6.17 3.00
CA VAL A 169 15.21 -6.64 2.77
C VAL A 169 14.61 -7.36 3.97
N PRO A 170 15.30 -8.22 4.74
CA PRO A 170 14.71 -8.84 5.93
C PRO A 170 14.29 -7.83 6.99
N VAL A 171 15.09 -6.77 7.17
CA VAL A 171 14.76 -5.66 8.09
C VAL A 171 13.54 -4.91 7.59
N LEU A 172 13.50 -4.60 6.31
CA LEU A 172 12.37 -3.92 5.68
C LEU A 172 11.09 -4.76 5.76
N ALA A 173 11.18 -6.07 5.54
CA ALA A 173 10.07 -7.01 5.66
C ALA A 173 9.49 -7.01 7.09
N MET A 174 10.36 -7.09 8.09
CA MET A 174 9.94 -7.03 9.49
C MET A 174 9.36 -5.65 9.86
N LEU A 175 9.90 -4.55 9.33
CA LEU A 175 9.41 -3.20 9.55
C LEU A 175 8.00 -3.03 8.97
N MET A 176 7.80 -3.41 7.70
CA MET A 176 6.49 -3.36 7.04
C MET A 176 5.47 -4.27 7.72
N MET A 177 5.89 -5.47 8.15
CA MET A 177 5.05 -6.39 8.89
C MET A 177 4.67 -5.82 10.27
N SER A 178 5.60 -5.21 11.01
CA SER A 178 5.34 -4.56 12.30
C SER A 178 4.32 -3.43 12.16
N SER A 179 4.51 -2.56 11.15
CA SER A 179 3.57 -1.49 10.81
C SER A 179 2.19 -2.06 10.43
N GLY A 180 2.15 -3.12 9.63
CA GLY A 180 0.92 -3.82 9.25
C GLY A 180 0.18 -4.41 10.45
N VAL A 181 0.89 -5.07 11.36
CA VAL A 181 0.35 -5.65 12.61
C VAL A 181 -0.24 -4.56 13.50
N LEU A 182 0.46 -3.45 13.72
CA LEU A 182 -0.04 -2.33 14.52
C LEU A 182 -1.27 -1.68 13.88
N ARG A 183 -1.27 -1.47 12.57
CA ARG A 183 -2.45 -0.99 11.83
C ARG A 183 -3.61 -1.98 11.95
N GLY A 184 -3.36 -3.28 11.81
CA GLY A 184 -4.35 -4.34 12.02
C GLY A 184 -4.95 -4.33 13.42
N ALA A 185 -4.15 -4.02 14.43
CA ALA A 185 -4.58 -3.83 15.82
C ALA A 185 -5.35 -2.50 16.06
N GLY A 186 -5.35 -1.58 15.08
CA GLY A 186 -6.04 -0.29 15.16
C GLY A 186 -5.16 0.90 15.55
N ASP A 187 -3.85 0.70 15.62
CA ASP A 187 -2.88 1.78 15.87
C ASP A 187 -2.10 2.13 14.60
N ALA A 188 -2.56 3.15 13.89
CA ALA A 188 -1.87 3.73 12.76
C ALA A 188 -0.94 4.91 13.14
N ARG A 189 -1.04 5.41 14.38
CA ARG A 189 -0.25 6.57 14.80
C ARG A 189 1.19 6.17 15.14
N THR A 190 1.36 5.05 15.82
CA THR A 190 2.70 4.57 16.19
C THR A 190 3.60 4.35 14.99
N PRO A 191 3.19 3.61 13.93
CA PRO A 191 3.99 3.52 12.69
C PRO A 191 4.31 4.90 12.10
N MET A 192 3.33 5.80 11.97
CA MET A 192 3.54 7.14 11.44
C MET A 192 4.62 7.94 12.21
N TYR A 193 4.58 7.96 13.55
CA TYR A 193 5.60 8.67 14.33
C TYR A 193 6.98 8.06 14.20
N VAL A 194 7.07 6.73 14.11
CA VAL A 194 8.35 6.04 13.89
C VAL A 194 8.88 6.35 12.49
N THR A 195 8.01 6.39 11.46
CA THR A 195 8.39 6.79 10.09
C THR A 195 8.90 8.23 10.05
N ILE A 196 8.28 9.18 10.77
CA ILE A 196 8.79 10.56 10.89
C ILE A 196 10.23 10.55 11.42
N GLY A 197 10.47 9.86 12.54
CA GLY A 197 11.81 9.76 13.13
C GLY A 197 12.81 9.09 12.19
N ALA A 198 12.42 8.00 11.55
CA ALA A 198 13.24 7.30 10.57
C ALA A 198 13.61 8.16 9.36
N ASN A 199 12.66 8.96 8.85
CA ASN A 199 12.90 9.86 7.72
C ASN A 199 13.88 10.97 8.08
N VAL A 200 13.76 11.55 9.28
CA VAL A 200 14.72 12.56 9.76
C VAL A 200 16.13 11.94 9.86
N VAL A 201 16.25 10.76 10.48
CA VAL A 201 17.52 10.05 10.58
C VAL A 201 18.08 9.71 9.20
N ASN A 202 17.21 9.24 8.27
CA ASN A 202 17.62 8.91 6.91
C ASN A 202 18.17 10.16 6.18
N MET A 203 17.46 11.28 6.25
CA MET A 203 17.87 12.52 5.58
C MET A 203 19.24 13.02 6.08
N VAL A 204 19.46 12.98 7.40
CA VAL A 204 20.75 13.36 7.99
C VAL A 204 21.85 12.39 7.57
N LEU A 205 21.62 11.08 7.69
CA LEU A 205 22.61 10.07 7.31
C LEU A 205 22.89 10.07 5.81
N ALA A 206 21.86 10.25 4.96
CA ALA A 206 22.03 10.33 3.52
C ALA A 206 22.91 11.54 3.16
N PHE A 207 22.62 12.72 3.73
CA PHE A 207 23.42 13.90 3.50
C PHE A 207 24.90 13.71 3.91
N VAL A 208 25.13 13.08 5.06
CA VAL A 208 26.50 12.82 5.58
C VAL A 208 27.23 11.77 4.74
N LEU A 209 26.61 10.65 4.43
CA LEU A 209 27.25 9.51 3.75
C LEU A 209 27.38 9.68 2.24
N ILE A 210 26.48 10.46 1.61
CA ILE A 210 26.57 10.73 0.17
C ILE A 210 27.76 11.66 -0.12
N HIS A 211 27.93 12.71 0.71
CA HIS A 211 28.88 13.79 0.42
C HIS A 211 30.14 13.74 1.32
N GLY A 212 30.25 12.79 2.22
CA GLY A 212 31.43 12.68 3.10
C GLY A 212 31.55 13.76 4.16
N HIS A 213 30.43 14.34 4.62
CA HIS A 213 30.49 15.38 5.66
C HIS A 213 30.83 14.82 7.06
N TRP A 214 31.33 15.68 7.92
CA TRP A 214 31.69 15.40 9.33
C TRP A 214 32.72 14.27 9.51
N GLY A 215 33.61 14.06 8.52
CA GLY A 215 34.64 13.03 8.59
C GLY A 215 34.17 11.64 8.19
N ALA A 216 32.94 11.49 7.73
CA ALA A 216 32.47 10.25 7.13
C ALA A 216 33.07 10.04 5.74
N PRO A 217 33.25 8.79 5.27
CA PRO A 217 33.68 8.52 3.90
C PRO A 217 32.61 8.97 2.90
N GLU A 218 33.06 9.54 1.78
CA GLU A 218 32.16 9.84 0.65
C GLU A 218 31.80 8.53 -0.07
N LEU A 219 30.58 8.06 0.16
CA LEU A 219 30.08 6.77 -0.37
C LEU A 219 29.17 6.96 -1.58
N GLY A 220 28.87 8.19 -1.96
CA GLY A 220 28.01 8.49 -3.11
C GLY A 220 26.67 7.77 -3.06
N VAL A 221 26.28 7.12 -4.15
CA VAL A 221 24.99 6.42 -4.28
C VAL A 221 24.85 5.28 -3.25
N THR A 222 25.92 4.57 -2.92
CA THR A 222 25.93 3.52 -1.90
C THR A 222 25.61 4.10 -0.50
N GLY A 223 26.07 5.33 -0.23
CA GLY A 223 25.75 6.07 1.00
C GLY A 223 24.25 6.28 1.21
N ALA A 224 23.49 6.54 0.15
CA ALA A 224 22.04 6.65 0.22
C ALA A 224 21.37 5.30 0.62
N ALA A 225 21.84 4.19 0.07
CA ALA A 225 21.34 2.86 0.42
C ALA A 225 21.65 2.49 1.88
N ILE A 226 22.87 2.78 2.35
CA ILE A 226 23.31 2.55 3.74
C ILE A 226 22.50 3.41 4.70
N ALA A 227 22.30 4.70 4.40
CA ALA A 227 21.47 5.59 5.21
C ALA A 227 20.04 5.04 5.36
N SER A 228 19.46 4.55 4.27
CA SER A 228 18.13 3.91 4.27
C SER A 228 18.12 2.61 5.08
N ALA A 229 19.13 1.77 4.97
CA ALA A 229 19.23 0.53 5.74
C ALA A 229 19.35 0.79 7.25
N ILE A 230 20.18 1.75 7.66
CA ILE A 230 20.36 2.12 9.07
C ILE A 230 19.08 2.72 9.64
N SER A 231 18.48 3.70 8.98
CA SER A 231 17.26 4.37 9.46
C SER A 231 16.09 3.39 9.60
N ARG A 232 15.92 2.46 8.65
CA ARG A 232 14.91 1.40 8.71
C ARG A 232 15.18 0.38 9.82
N THR A 233 16.45 0.07 10.08
CA THR A 233 16.84 -0.80 11.20
C THR A 233 16.50 -0.14 12.53
N LEU A 234 16.82 1.13 12.72
CA LEU A 234 16.44 1.90 13.91
C LEU A 234 14.92 1.96 14.08
N ALA A 235 14.19 2.22 13.00
CA ALA A 235 12.73 2.20 12.99
C ALA A 235 12.16 0.85 13.43
N LEU A 236 12.72 -0.27 12.92
CA LEU A 236 12.32 -1.61 13.31
C LEU A 236 12.55 -1.85 14.81
N VAL A 237 13.74 -1.50 15.30
CA VAL A 237 14.07 -1.66 16.73
C VAL A 237 13.08 -0.89 17.60
N VAL A 238 12.77 0.35 17.24
CA VAL A 238 11.78 1.17 17.97
C VAL A 238 10.40 0.56 17.91
N LEU A 239 9.92 0.10 16.73
CA LEU A 239 8.60 -0.53 16.59
C LEU A 239 8.51 -1.83 17.40
N VAL A 240 9.50 -2.70 17.32
CA VAL A 240 9.53 -3.96 18.08
C VAL A 240 9.55 -3.69 19.57
N TRP A 241 10.30 -2.69 20.02
CA TRP A 241 10.35 -2.27 21.42
C TRP A 241 8.98 -1.73 21.91
N LEU A 242 8.30 -0.90 21.10
CA LEU A 242 6.95 -0.41 21.42
C LEU A 242 5.92 -1.54 21.44
N MET A 243 6.01 -2.48 20.51
CA MET A 243 5.17 -3.68 20.51
C MET A 243 5.47 -4.58 21.72
N ALA A 244 6.73 -4.72 22.14
CA ALA A 244 7.09 -5.43 23.35
C ALA A 244 6.47 -4.81 24.61
N ARG A 245 6.32 -3.49 24.64
CA ARG A 245 5.65 -2.76 25.74
C ARG A 245 4.12 -2.82 25.71
N GLY A 246 3.52 -3.52 24.74
CA GLY A 246 2.09 -3.80 24.71
C GLY A 246 1.22 -2.68 24.12
N ARG A 247 1.73 -1.91 23.15
CA ARG A 247 0.93 -0.94 22.42
C ARG A 247 -0.18 -1.61 21.59
N ALA A 248 -1.32 -0.93 21.49
CA ALA A 248 -2.49 -1.36 20.69
C ALA A 248 -3.12 -2.71 21.08
N GLY A 249 -2.92 -3.18 22.32
CA GLY A 249 -3.52 -4.46 22.79
C GLY A 249 -2.80 -5.70 22.29
N VAL A 250 -1.76 -5.56 21.44
CA VAL A 250 -0.85 -6.64 21.02
C VAL A 250 0.47 -6.43 21.74
N SER A 251 0.92 -7.41 22.51
CA SER A 251 2.17 -7.32 23.28
C SER A 251 3.09 -8.50 22.96
N LEU A 252 4.25 -8.21 22.38
CA LEU A 252 5.25 -9.24 22.12
C LEU A 252 5.83 -9.85 23.41
N SER A 253 5.71 -9.16 24.57
CA SER A 253 6.20 -9.60 25.86
C SER A 253 5.18 -10.37 26.69
N ARG A 254 3.88 -10.33 26.37
CA ARG A 254 2.88 -11.06 27.15
C ARG A 254 3.11 -12.56 27.03
N PRO A 255 3.14 -13.31 28.15
CA PRO A 255 3.25 -14.75 28.12
C PRO A 255 1.95 -15.32 27.51
N VAL A 256 2.09 -15.89 26.31
CA VAL A 256 1.05 -16.72 25.67
C VAL A 256 1.62 -18.13 25.70
N GLY A 257 1.31 -18.85 26.75
CA GLY A 257 2.01 -20.10 27.07
C GLY A 257 3.47 -19.85 27.49
N THR A 258 4.33 -20.86 27.42
CA THR A 258 5.78 -20.69 27.62
C THR A 258 6.32 -19.79 26.49
N ILE A 259 7.03 -18.70 26.80
CA ILE A 259 7.56 -17.71 25.84
C ILE A 259 8.32 -18.38 24.68
N LEU A 260 9.11 -19.42 24.98
CA LEU A 260 9.86 -20.20 23.98
C LEU A 260 8.95 -20.94 22.98
N VAL A 261 7.76 -21.40 23.39
CA VAL A 261 6.84 -22.13 22.50
C VAL A 261 6.15 -21.18 21.51
N SER A 262 5.91 -19.93 21.89
CA SER A 262 5.22 -18.95 21.05
C SER A 262 6.09 -18.35 19.92
N TRP A 263 7.43 -18.49 20.04
CA TRP A 263 8.41 -18.10 19.01
C TRP A 263 8.87 -19.27 18.14
N LYS A 264 8.37 -20.50 18.37
CA LYS A 264 8.63 -21.60 17.43
C LYS A 264 7.85 -21.36 16.12
N PRO A 265 8.52 -21.52 14.95
CA PRO A 265 7.84 -21.40 13.65
C PRO A 265 6.69 -22.41 13.55
N ARG A 266 5.49 -21.90 13.29
CA ARG A 266 4.31 -22.75 13.08
C ARG A 266 3.85 -22.61 11.63
N TRP A 267 3.86 -23.73 10.92
CA TRP A 267 3.50 -23.76 9.52
C TRP A 267 2.04 -23.34 9.26
N ASP A 268 1.14 -23.62 10.20
CA ASP A 268 -0.26 -23.18 10.12
C ASP A 268 -0.38 -21.66 9.99
N ALA A 269 0.41 -20.94 10.79
CA ALA A 269 0.43 -19.48 10.75
C ALA A 269 1.07 -18.98 9.44
N ALA A 270 2.17 -19.59 8.98
CA ALA A 270 2.78 -19.28 7.70
C ALA A 270 1.77 -19.46 6.56
N LYS A 271 1.10 -20.62 6.51
CA LYS A 271 0.09 -20.94 5.49
C LYS A 271 -1.04 -19.91 5.49
N ALA A 272 -1.53 -19.50 6.66
CA ALA A 272 -2.57 -18.47 6.77
C ALA A 272 -2.08 -17.10 6.26
N ILE A 273 -0.85 -16.69 6.61
CA ILE A 273 -0.26 -15.42 6.16
C ILE A 273 -0.04 -15.45 4.65
N LEU A 274 0.53 -16.54 4.12
CA LEU A 274 0.80 -16.71 2.69
C LEU A 274 -0.48 -16.80 1.87
N HIS A 275 -1.52 -17.46 2.38
CA HIS A 275 -2.81 -17.57 1.70
C HIS A 275 -3.46 -16.20 1.43
N LEU A 276 -3.29 -15.25 2.34
CA LEU A 276 -3.79 -13.88 2.18
C LEU A 276 -2.76 -12.97 1.48
N GLY A 277 -1.49 -13.13 1.82
CA GLY A 277 -0.42 -12.24 1.37
C GLY A 277 0.06 -12.52 -0.04
N LEU A 278 0.15 -13.79 -0.46
CA LEU A 278 0.66 -14.14 -1.78
C LEU A 278 -0.24 -13.66 -2.92
N PRO A 279 -1.59 -13.83 -2.87
CA PRO A 279 -2.45 -13.21 -3.87
C PRO A 279 -2.39 -11.69 -3.88
N ALA A 280 -2.25 -11.05 -2.70
CA ALA A 280 -2.09 -9.59 -2.63
C ALA A 280 -0.76 -9.11 -3.23
N ALA A 281 0.33 -9.86 -3.07
CA ALA A 281 1.59 -9.61 -3.74
C ALA A 281 1.46 -9.84 -5.25
N GLY A 282 0.80 -10.91 -5.68
CA GLY A 282 0.52 -11.22 -7.08
C GLY A 282 -0.29 -10.13 -7.76
N GLU A 283 -1.32 -9.59 -7.08
CA GLU A 283 -2.11 -8.44 -7.58
C GLU A 283 -1.21 -7.23 -7.86
N GLN A 284 -0.30 -6.90 -6.94
CA GLN A 284 0.61 -5.78 -7.11
C GLN A 284 1.61 -6.02 -8.26
N LEU A 285 2.11 -7.24 -8.43
CA LEU A 285 2.99 -7.60 -9.54
C LEU A 285 2.27 -7.51 -10.89
N VAL A 286 1.01 -7.97 -10.96
CA VAL A 286 0.19 -7.84 -12.16
C VAL A 286 -0.02 -6.36 -12.54
N ILE A 287 -0.36 -5.52 -11.57
CA ILE A 287 -0.51 -4.08 -11.79
C ILE A 287 0.82 -3.49 -12.30
N SER A 288 1.93 -3.77 -11.64
CA SER A 288 3.25 -3.21 -12.00
C SER A 288 3.71 -3.66 -13.39
N THR A 289 3.49 -4.93 -13.76
CA THR A 289 3.84 -5.43 -15.08
C THR A 289 2.97 -4.86 -16.20
N ALA A 290 1.67 -4.71 -15.95
CA ALA A 290 0.76 -4.06 -16.90
C ALA A 290 1.14 -2.59 -17.11
N TRP A 291 1.49 -1.85 -16.06
CA TRP A 291 2.00 -0.48 -16.15
C TRP A 291 3.30 -0.38 -16.96
N LEU A 292 4.23 -1.32 -16.77
CA LEU A 292 5.45 -1.39 -17.55
C LEU A 292 5.15 -1.55 -19.05
N VAL A 293 4.26 -2.49 -19.39
CA VAL A 293 3.89 -2.74 -20.80
C VAL A 293 3.09 -1.56 -21.37
N PHE A 294 2.20 -0.93 -20.60
CA PHE A 294 1.52 0.30 -21.01
C PHE A 294 2.54 1.42 -21.32
N THR A 295 3.57 1.59 -20.49
CA THR A 295 4.64 2.56 -20.72
C THR A 295 5.43 2.22 -22.01
N MET A 296 5.67 0.94 -22.30
CA MET A 296 6.27 0.51 -23.58
C MET A 296 5.37 0.82 -24.79
N VAL A 297 4.04 0.73 -24.64
CA VAL A 297 3.10 1.14 -25.69
C VAL A 297 3.20 2.65 -25.93
N VAL A 298 3.21 3.45 -24.86
CA VAL A 298 3.32 4.92 -24.95
C VAL A 298 4.66 5.38 -25.49
N SER A 299 5.76 4.64 -25.26
CA SER A 299 7.08 5.01 -25.80
C SER A 299 7.12 5.09 -27.33
N ARG A 300 6.21 4.38 -28.02
CA ARG A 300 6.05 4.45 -29.49
C ARG A 300 5.52 5.81 -29.96
N LEU A 301 4.94 6.61 -29.07
CA LEU A 301 4.40 7.95 -29.37
C LEU A 301 5.49 9.05 -29.30
N GLY A 302 6.74 8.69 -29.01
CA GLY A 302 7.87 9.60 -28.95
C GLY A 302 8.11 10.23 -27.58
N THR A 303 9.19 11.00 -27.49
CA THR A 303 9.76 11.53 -26.25
C THR A 303 8.84 12.50 -25.52
N ALA A 304 8.12 13.38 -26.26
CA ALA A 304 7.20 14.35 -25.67
C ALA A 304 6.02 13.65 -24.95
N SER A 305 5.47 12.57 -25.55
CA SER A 305 4.41 11.77 -24.92
C SER A 305 4.90 11.04 -23.68
N MET A 306 6.12 10.51 -23.70
CA MET A 306 6.74 9.88 -22.53
C MET A 306 6.97 10.88 -21.39
N ALA A 307 7.45 12.07 -21.70
CA ALA A 307 7.63 13.14 -20.72
C ALA A 307 6.27 13.57 -20.13
N ALA A 308 5.25 13.75 -20.96
CA ALA A 308 3.90 14.06 -20.52
C ALA A 308 3.32 12.97 -19.60
N GLN A 309 3.49 11.69 -19.94
CA GLN A 309 3.08 10.57 -19.08
C GLN A 309 3.80 10.60 -17.72
N ARG A 310 5.08 10.95 -17.69
CA ARG A 310 5.84 11.06 -16.43
C ARG A 310 5.25 12.13 -15.50
N VAL A 311 4.91 13.30 -16.06
CA VAL A 311 4.22 14.37 -15.33
C VAL A 311 2.88 13.89 -14.78
N GLN A 312 2.09 13.21 -15.62
CA GLN A 312 0.79 12.66 -15.24
C GLN A 312 0.89 11.67 -14.09
N MET A 313 1.87 10.75 -14.13
CA MET A 313 2.09 9.78 -13.04
C MET A 313 2.46 10.46 -11.73
N SER A 314 3.22 11.54 -11.76
CA SER A 314 3.55 12.32 -10.55
C SER A 314 2.30 12.95 -9.93
N VAL A 315 1.42 13.53 -10.76
CA VAL A 315 0.13 14.09 -10.31
C VAL A 315 -0.80 13.00 -9.80
N GLN A 316 -0.88 11.85 -10.51
CA GLN A 316 -1.69 10.71 -10.10
C GLN A 316 -1.26 10.15 -8.74
N GLY A 317 0.04 10.05 -8.47
CA GLY A 317 0.56 9.59 -7.18
C GLY A 317 -0.04 10.37 -6.01
N LEU A 318 -0.10 11.70 -6.10
CA LEU A 318 -0.70 12.56 -5.08
C LEU A 318 -2.21 12.33 -4.92
N VAL A 319 -2.93 12.19 -6.03
CA VAL A 319 -4.39 11.95 -6.03
C VAL A 319 -4.73 10.56 -5.45
N PHE A 320 -3.83 9.60 -5.60
CA PHE A 320 -4.01 8.22 -5.19
C PHE A 320 -3.80 7.99 -3.67
N LEU A 321 -2.94 8.79 -3.02
CA LEU A 321 -2.58 8.61 -1.61
C LEU A 321 -3.78 8.56 -0.64
N PRO A 322 -4.79 9.43 -0.73
CA PRO A 322 -5.96 9.37 0.15
C PRO A 322 -6.76 8.07 -0.04
N ALA A 323 -6.92 7.60 -1.28
CA ALA A 323 -7.62 6.36 -1.59
C ALA A 323 -6.88 5.14 -1.00
N LEU A 324 -5.55 5.11 -1.11
CA LEU A 324 -4.71 4.07 -0.52
C LEU A 324 -4.81 4.04 1.01
N ALA A 325 -4.75 5.19 1.65
CA ALA A 325 -4.89 5.30 3.10
C ALA A 325 -6.26 4.83 3.59
N LEU A 326 -7.33 5.20 2.88
CA LEU A 326 -8.67 4.70 3.17
C LEU A 326 -8.79 3.20 2.94
N MET A 327 -8.16 2.64 1.90
CA MET A 327 -8.16 1.18 1.63
C MET A 327 -7.53 0.40 2.80
N ILE A 328 -6.38 0.84 3.30
CA ILE A 328 -5.71 0.20 4.44
C ILE A 328 -6.60 0.28 5.69
N ALA A 329 -7.22 1.44 5.96
CA ALA A 329 -8.17 1.61 7.05
C ALA A 329 -9.42 0.72 6.87
N THR A 330 -9.93 0.59 5.65
CA THR A 330 -11.06 -0.31 5.31
C THR A 330 -10.70 -1.75 5.61
N THR A 331 -9.56 -2.23 5.13
CA THR A 331 -9.07 -3.59 5.37
C THR A 331 -9.00 -3.89 6.86
N THR A 332 -8.45 -2.98 7.66
CA THR A 332 -8.36 -3.12 9.11
C THR A 332 -9.75 -3.16 9.77
N LEU A 333 -10.60 -2.17 9.49
CA LEU A 333 -11.89 -2.04 10.18
C LEU A 333 -12.89 -3.12 9.77
N VAL A 334 -12.89 -3.53 8.50
CA VAL A 334 -13.69 -4.67 8.01
C VAL A 334 -13.19 -5.96 8.65
N GLY A 335 -11.87 -6.18 8.70
CA GLY A 335 -11.29 -7.34 9.38
C GLY A 335 -11.66 -7.41 10.86
N GLN A 336 -11.58 -6.29 11.58
CA GLN A 336 -11.99 -6.21 12.98
C GLN A 336 -13.51 -6.45 13.16
N ALA A 337 -14.35 -5.91 12.27
CA ALA A 337 -15.79 -6.12 12.33
C ALA A 337 -16.18 -7.59 12.08
N LEU A 338 -15.51 -8.24 11.13
CA LEU A 338 -15.71 -9.67 10.84
C LEU A 338 -15.19 -10.55 11.98
N GLY A 339 -14.02 -10.23 12.54
CA GLY A 339 -13.50 -10.92 13.72
C GLY A 339 -14.43 -10.82 14.92
N ALA A 340 -15.14 -9.71 15.07
CA ALA A 340 -16.16 -9.51 16.09
C ALA A 340 -17.51 -10.21 15.80
N GLY A 341 -17.61 -11.00 14.72
CA GLY A 341 -18.87 -11.65 14.31
C GLY A 341 -19.94 -10.66 13.83
N ARG A 342 -19.57 -9.48 13.32
CA ARG A 342 -20.49 -8.40 12.92
C ARG A 342 -20.42 -8.08 11.42
N PRO A 343 -20.94 -8.94 10.54
CA PRO A 343 -20.90 -8.71 9.11
C PRO A 343 -21.68 -7.47 8.66
N ALA A 344 -22.75 -7.09 9.39
CA ALA A 344 -23.48 -5.85 9.10
C ALA A 344 -22.62 -4.60 9.29
N LEU A 345 -21.81 -4.55 10.37
CA LEU A 345 -20.86 -3.45 10.61
C LEU A 345 -19.76 -3.44 9.54
N ALA A 346 -19.25 -4.60 9.13
CA ALA A 346 -18.26 -4.71 8.06
C ALA A 346 -18.79 -4.11 6.74
N ARG A 347 -20.06 -4.40 6.40
CA ARG A 347 -20.73 -3.80 5.22
C ARG A 347 -20.90 -2.29 5.35
N GLN A 348 -21.26 -1.78 6.54
CA GLN A 348 -21.37 -0.33 6.77
C GLN A 348 -20.01 0.38 6.65
N VAL A 349 -18.95 -0.20 7.19
CA VAL A 349 -17.57 0.32 7.05
C VAL A 349 -17.20 0.40 5.58
N ALA A 350 -17.27 -0.73 4.86
CA ALA A 350 -16.92 -0.80 3.45
C ALA A 350 -17.70 0.22 2.61
N GLY A 351 -19.03 0.27 2.73
CA GLY A 351 -19.86 1.20 1.97
C GLY A 351 -19.63 2.67 2.31
N ARG A 352 -19.18 2.99 3.55
CA ARG A 352 -18.87 4.37 3.91
C ARG A 352 -17.52 4.80 3.37
N THR A 353 -16.50 3.97 3.50
CA THR A 353 -15.15 4.26 2.98
C THR A 353 -15.14 4.34 1.45
N GLU A 354 -15.93 3.52 0.76
CA GLU A 354 -16.14 3.61 -0.69
C GLU A 354 -16.69 4.98 -1.11
N ARG A 355 -17.76 5.43 -0.45
CA ARG A 355 -18.36 6.75 -0.76
C ARG A 355 -17.39 7.89 -0.48
N TRP A 356 -16.59 7.80 0.57
CA TRP A 356 -15.59 8.82 0.87
C TRP A 356 -14.45 8.81 -0.14
N ALA A 357 -13.92 7.64 -0.46
CA ALA A 357 -12.87 7.52 -1.47
C ALA A 357 -13.33 8.03 -2.83
N PHE A 358 -14.56 7.69 -3.24
CA PHE A 358 -15.16 8.20 -4.46
C PHE A 358 -15.30 9.72 -4.43
N GLY A 359 -15.88 10.28 -3.36
CA GLY A 359 -16.06 11.72 -3.22
C GLY A 359 -14.75 12.50 -3.21
N VAL A 360 -13.72 12.00 -2.49
CA VAL A 360 -12.39 12.61 -2.47
C VAL A 360 -11.74 12.52 -3.86
N ALA A 361 -11.86 11.39 -4.56
CA ALA A 361 -11.30 11.23 -5.90
C ALA A 361 -11.99 12.14 -6.93
N VAL A 362 -13.32 12.32 -6.84
CA VAL A 362 -14.06 13.29 -7.67
C VAL A 362 -13.58 14.70 -7.38
N MET A 363 -13.50 15.09 -6.11
CA MET A 363 -13.05 16.43 -5.72
C MET A 363 -11.64 16.73 -6.22
N LEU A 364 -10.69 15.81 -5.97
CA LEU A 364 -9.31 15.96 -6.43
C LEU A 364 -9.21 15.92 -7.95
N GLY A 365 -10.00 15.06 -8.62
CA GLY A 365 -10.05 14.98 -10.07
C GLY A 365 -10.52 16.29 -10.70
N ILE A 366 -11.57 16.93 -10.15
CA ILE A 366 -12.05 18.24 -10.58
C ILE A 366 -10.99 19.32 -10.37
N LEU A 367 -10.34 19.33 -9.18
CA LEU A 367 -9.27 20.29 -8.90
C LEU A 367 -8.10 20.14 -9.87
N VAL A 368 -7.65 18.90 -10.12
CA VAL A 368 -6.57 18.65 -11.10
C VAL A 368 -6.98 19.04 -12.51
N ALA A 369 -8.23 18.78 -12.92
CA ALA A 369 -8.72 19.16 -14.25
C ALA A 369 -8.77 20.70 -14.42
N ILE A 370 -9.22 21.44 -13.40
CA ILE A 370 -9.28 22.91 -13.42
C ILE A 370 -7.86 23.52 -13.43
N PHE A 371 -6.98 22.97 -12.59
CA PHE A 371 -5.61 23.47 -12.41
C PHE A 371 -4.59 22.68 -13.24
N ALA A 372 -4.99 21.97 -14.30
CA ALA A 372 -4.09 21.14 -15.10
C ALA A 372 -2.90 21.94 -15.65
N LYS A 373 -3.14 23.12 -16.21
CA LYS A 373 -2.06 23.95 -16.79
C LYS A 373 -1.03 24.43 -15.77
N PRO A 374 -1.40 25.09 -14.66
CA PRO A 374 -0.42 25.47 -13.64
C PRO A 374 0.27 24.25 -13.00
N LEU A 375 -0.44 23.13 -12.79
CA LEU A 375 0.17 21.91 -12.26
C LEU A 375 1.26 21.36 -13.19
N VAL A 376 1.00 21.29 -14.49
CA VAL A 376 1.98 20.81 -15.46
C VAL A 376 3.19 21.73 -15.52
N HIS A 377 3.01 23.05 -15.42
CA HIS A 377 4.11 24.02 -15.44
C HIS A 377 5.06 23.92 -14.24
N VAL A 378 4.63 23.30 -13.13
CA VAL A 378 5.53 22.97 -12.00
C VAL A 378 6.60 21.96 -12.43
N PHE A 379 6.29 21.08 -13.38
CA PHE A 379 7.17 19.98 -13.79
C PHE A 379 7.97 20.28 -15.06
N THR A 380 7.39 21.05 -15.98
CA THR A 380 8.03 21.35 -17.29
C THR A 380 7.52 22.63 -17.92
N THR A 381 8.40 23.28 -18.67
CA THR A 381 8.09 24.45 -19.49
C THR A 381 8.07 24.15 -20.99
N ASP A 382 8.39 22.91 -21.40
CA ASP A 382 8.38 22.49 -22.81
C ASP A 382 6.94 22.54 -23.37
N PRO A 383 6.68 23.39 -24.38
CA PRO A 383 5.33 23.59 -24.93
C PRO A 383 4.69 22.29 -25.46
N ALA A 384 5.49 21.41 -26.07
CA ALA A 384 5.00 20.14 -26.64
C ALA A 384 4.53 19.19 -25.53
N VAL A 385 5.28 19.10 -24.42
CA VAL A 385 4.93 18.28 -23.26
C VAL A 385 3.74 18.87 -22.53
N VAL A 386 3.71 20.20 -22.34
CA VAL A 386 2.60 20.91 -21.67
C VAL A 386 1.29 20.69 -22.40
N ASP A 387 1.27 20.86 -23.73
CA ASP A 387 0.04 20.68 -24.54
C ASP A 387 -0.54 19.26 -24.38
N ILE A 388 0.30 18.23 -24.52
CA ILE A 388 -0.11 16.82 -24.36
C ILE A 388 -0.59 16.56 -22.92
N ALA A 389 0.17 16.99 -21.91
CA ALA A 389 -0.16 16.70 -20.53
C ALA A 389 -1.45 17.38 -20.06
N VAL A 390 -1.65 18.66 -20.43
CA VAL A 390 -2.85 19.44 -20.08
C VAL A 390 -4.12 18.84 -20.70
N ARG A 391 -4.04 18.33 -21.94
CA ARG A 391 -5.17 17.65 -22.59
C ARG A 391 -5.46 16.27 -21.99
N THR A 392 -4.45 15.56 -21.53
CA THR A 392 -4.58 14.18 -21.07
C THR A 392 -4.95 14.08 -19.59
N LEU A 393 -4.48 15.01 -18.73
CA LEU A 393 -4.79 15.01 -17.30
C LEU A 393 -6.30 14.93 -16.99
N PRO A 394 -7.18 15.72 -17.59
CA PRO A 394 -8.62 15.61 -17.33
C PRO A 394 -9.19 14.23 -17.67
N VAL A 395 -8.73 13.64 -18.79
CA VAL A 395 -9.17 12.29 -19.21
C VAL A 395 -8.75 11.25 -18.17
N MET A 396 -7.51 11.32 -17.69
CA MET A 396 -7.01 10.45 -16.63
C MET A 396 -7.84 10.59 -15.34
N MET A 397 -8.25 11.82 -15.00
CA MET A 397 -9.06 12.09 -13.80
C MET A 397 -10.46 11.50 -13.86
N LEU A 398 -11.04 11.27 -15.06
CA LEU A 398 -12.34 10.61 -15.20
C LEU A 398 -12.33 9.16 -14.68
N ALA A 399 -11.21 8.47 -14.76
CA ALA A 399 -11.06 7.10 -14.25
C ALA A 399 -10.85 7.04 -12.73
N GLN A 400 -10.34 8.11 -12.09
CA GLN A 400 -9.91 8.11 -10.69
C GLN A 400 -11.00 7.74 -9.68
N PRO A 401 -12.26 8.23 -9.78
CA PRO A 401 -13.32 7.86 -8.84
C PRO A 401 -13.63 6.36 -8.87
N PHE A 402 -13.63 5.76 -10.06
CA PHE A 402 -13.85 4.31 -10.23
C PHE A 402 -12.67 3.51 -9.69
N TRP A 403 -11.44 3.99 -9.90
CA TRP A 403 -10.25 3.36 -9.32
C TRP A 403 -10.25 3.43 -7.79
N ALA A 404 -10.56 4.59 -7.22
CA ALA A 404 -10.70 4.72 -5.78
C ALA A 404 -11.74 3.74 -5.22
N PHE A 405 -12.85 3.56 -5.93
CA PHE A 405 -13.89 2.60 -5.60
C PHE A 405 -13.39 1.15 -5.69
N THR A 406 -12.68 0.80 -6.77
CA THR A 406 -12.09 -0.53 -7.00
C THR A 406 -11.12 -0.90 -5.88
N ILE A 407 -10.23 0.01 -5.50
CA ILE A 407 -9.24 -0.18 -4.44
C ILE A 407 -9.91 -0.42 -3.08
N GLN A 408 -10.98 0.33 -2.75
CA GLN A 408 -11.73 0.10 -1.51
C GLN A 408 -12.35 -1.30 -1.47
N ASN A 409 -12.92 -1.75 -2.60
CA ASN A 409 -13.48 -3.09 -2.71
C ASN A 409 -12.41 -4.18 -2.61
N SER A 410 -11.21 -3.97 -3.20
CA SER A 410 -10.06 -4.86 -3.05
C SER A 410 -9.68 -5.01 -1.57
N GLY A 411 -9.54 -3.89 -0.84
CA GLY A 411 -9.26 -3.91 0.60
C GLY A 411 -10.32 -4.65 1.42
N ALA A 412 -11.61 -4.44 1.11
CA ALA A 412 -12.72 -5.14 1.78
C ALA A 412 -12.72 -6.65 1.48
N LEU A 413 -12.51 -7.06 0.21
CA LEU A 413 -12.44 -8.47 -0.20
C LEU A 413 -11.28 -9.21 0.47
N ARG A 414 -10.10 -8.57 0.56
CA ARG A 414 -8.95 -9.14 1.29
C ARG A 414 -9.28 -9.33 2.77
N ALA A 415 -9.95 -8.37 3.40
CA ALA A 415 -10.40 -8.48 4.78
C ALA A 415 -11.46 -9.57 4.99
N MET A 416 -12.29 -9.86 3.96
CA MET A 416 -13.23 -10.99 3.92
C MET A 416 -12.55 -12.34 3.65
N ARG A 417 -11.21 -12.40 3.62
CA ARG A 417 -10.40 -13.59 3.30
C ARG A 417 -10.63 -14.14 1.89
N ALA A 418 -11.01 -13.28 0.94
CA ALA A 418 -11.19 -13.60 -0.47
C ALA A 418 -10.17 -12.88 -1.38
N PRO A 419 -8.85 -13.02 -1.15
CA PRO A 419 -7.82 -12.23 -1.82
C PRO A 419 -7.62 -12.60 -3.31
N MET A 420 -8.09 -13.77 -3.74
CA MET A 420 -8.03 -14.18 -5.14
C MET A 420 -8.97 -13.36 -6.04
N SER A 421 -10.06 -12.84 -5.48
CA SER A 421 -11.03 -12.06 -6.25
C SER A 421 -10.45 -10.75 -6.79
N PRO A 422 -9.80 -9.90 -5.97
CA PRO A 422 -9.09 -8.72 -6.47
C PRO A 422 -8.02 -9.05 -7.48
N LEU A 423 -7.16 -10.05 -7.21
CA LEU A 423 -6.10 -10.47 -8.11
C LEU A 423 -6.63 -10.78 -9.52
N ILE A 424 -7.68 -11.60 -9.62
CA ILE A 424 -8.25 -12.01 -10.92
C ILE A 424 -8.87 -10.81 -11.65
N VAL A 425 -9.67 -10.00 -10.95
CA VAL A 425 -10.34 -8.85 -11.56
C VAL A 425 -9.32 -7.82 -12.03
N GLU A 426 -8.30 -7.51 -11.20
CA GLU A 426 -7.23 -6.58 -11.58
C GLU A 426 -6.36 -7.13 -12.72
N ALA A 427 -6.06 -8.44 -12.73
CA ALA A 427 -5.31 -9.05 -13.81
C ALA A 427 -6.05 -8.89 -15.15
N ILE A 428 -7.31 -9.27 -15.21
CA ILE A 428 -8.12 -9.15 -16.43
C ILE A 428 -8.22 -7.68 -16.85
N SER A 429 -8.54 -6.78 -15.91
CA SER A 429 -8.74 -5.36 -16.19
C SER A 429 -7.47 -4.70 -16.72
N ASN A 430 -6.35 -4.79 -16.00
CA ASN A 430 -5.12 -4.10 -16.36
C ASN A 430 -4.54 -4.62 -17.70
N TRP A 431 -4.59 -5.93 -17.95
CA TRP A 431 -4.14 -6.47 -19.23
C TRP A 431 -5.08 -6.10 -20.39
N THR A 432 -6.40 -6.02 -20.15
CA THR A 432 -7.36 -5.51 -21.15
C THR A 432 -7.08 -4.03 -21.47
N VAL A 433 -6.79 -3.21 -20.47
CA VAL A 433 -6.35 -1.81 -20.67
C VAL A 433 -5.13 -1.73 -21.58
N VAL A 434 -4.12 -2.57 -21.35
CA VAL A 434 -2.90 -2.61 -22.17
C VAL A 434 -3.22 -2.98 -23.62
N VAL A 435 -4.06 -4.00 -23.84
CA VAL A 435 -4.46 -4.43 -25.18
C VAL A 435 -5.23 -3.32 -25.91
N ILE A 436 -6.20 -2.67 -25.25
CA ILE A 436 -6.96 -1.56 -25.84
C ILE A 436 -6.02 -0.39 -26.16
N ALA A 437 -5.12 -0.03 -25.24
CA ALA A 437 -4.15 1.05 -25.47
C ALA A 437 -3.22 0.73 -26.65
N TRP A 438 -2.75 -0.53 -26.75
CA TRP A 438 -1.94 -0.98 -27.89
C TRP A 438 -2.68 -0.85 -29.21
N ILE A 439 -3.95 -1.26 -29.27
CA ILE A 439 -4.81 -1.11 -30.47
C ILE A 439 -4.95 0.36 -30.85
N ILE A 440 -5.27 1.22 -29.88
CA ILE A 440 -5.46 2.66 -30.10
C ILE A 440 -4.17 3.30 -30.66
N VAL A 441 -3.04 3.03 -30.04
CA VAL A 441 -1.73 3.59 -30.46
C VAL A 441 -1.32 3.04 -31.84
N SER A 442 -1.56 1.75 -32.11
CA SER A 442 -1.28 1.14 -33.42
C SER A 442 -2.18 1.70 -34.53
N ALA A 443 -3.38 2.17 -34.20
CA ALA A 443 -4.29 2.86 -35.12
C ALA A 443 -3.96 4.36 -35.31
N GLY A 444 -2.84 4.85 -34.75
CA GLY A 444 -2.42 6.26 -34.86
C GLY A 444 -2.98 7.18 -33.77
N GLY A 445 -3.60 6.64 -32.71
CA GLY A 445 -4.07 7.41 -31.57
C GLY A 445 -2.90 7.93 -30.70
N GLY A 446 -3.04 9.16 -30.18
CA GLY A 446 -2.06 9.77 -29.29
C GLY A 446 -2.22 9.34 -27.81
N LEU A 447 -1.42 9.93 -26.91
CA LEU A 447 -1.41 9.62 -25.48
C LEU A 447 -2.79 9.79 -24.83
N THR A 448 -3.50 10.88 -25.16
CA THR A 448 -4.86 11.12 -24.64
C THR A 448 -5.83 10.01 -25.01
N ALA A 449 -5.78 9.53 -26.26
CA ALA A 449 -6.59 8.41 -26.72
C ALA A 449 -6.20 7.10 -26.00
N ALA A 450 -4.90 6.84 -25.78
CA ALA A 450 -4.45 5.67 -25.03
C ALA A 450 -4.98 5.66 -23.58
N TRP A 451 -5.11 6.81 -22.92
CA TRP A 451 -5.69 6.91 -21.57
C TRP A 451 -7.20 6.61 -21.52
N PHE A 452 -7.93 6.74 -22.62
CA PHE A 452 -9.32 6.29 -22.66
C PHE A 452 -9.48 4.78 -22.41
N SER A 453 -8.44 3.96 -22.63
CA SER A 453 -8.48 2.54 -22.27
C SER A 453 -8.75 2.33 -20.77
N PHE A 454 -8.16 3.18 -19.91
CA PHE A 454 -8.44 3.17 -18.48
C PHE A 454 -9.86 3.64 -18.16
N VAL A 455 -10.36 4.67 -18.84
CA VAL A 455 -11.73 5.18 -18.64
C VAL A 455 -12.76 4.12 -19.05
N ILE A 456 -12.54 3.43 -20.18
CA ILE A 456 -13.42 2.36 -20.68
C ILE A 456 -13.49 1.22 -19.66
N MET A 457 -12.36 0.81 -19.10
CA MET A 457 -12.28 -0.31 -18.15
C MET A 457 -12.63 0.06 -16.71
N ALA A 458 -12.64 1.35 -16.35
CA ALA A 458 -12.84 1.79 -14.98
C ALA A 458 -14.20 1.36 -14.39
N ALA A 459 -15.30 1.57 -15.13
CA ALA A 459 -16.62 1.19 -14.67
C ALA A 459 -16.83 -0.35 -14.63
N PRO A 460 -16.51 -1.12 -15.69
CA PRO A 460 -16.58 -2.59 -15.65
C PRO A 460 -15.80 -3.20 -14.50
N THR A 461 -14.56 -2.74 -14.26
CA THR A 461 -13.72 -3.23 -13.16
C THR A 461 -14.37 -2.96 -11.80
N SER A 462 -14.86 -1.74 -11.60
CA SER A 462 -15.55 -1.35 -10.36
C SER A 462 -16.81 -2.19 -10.12
N LEU A 463 -17.59 -2.43 -11.16
CA LEU A 463 -18.80 -3.26 -11.09
C LEU A 463 -18.47 -4.72 -10.77
N ALA A 464 -17.44 -5.29 -11.40
CA ALA A 464 -16.96 -6.65 -11.12
C ALA A 464 -16.51 -6.79 -9.67
N MET A 465 -15.71 -5.83 -9.15
CA MET A 465 -15.29 -5.82 -7.75
C MET A 465 -16.47 -5.70 -6.79
N MET A 466 -17.44 -4.83 -7.09
CA MET A 466 -18.63 -4.65 -6.26
C MET A 466 -19.49 -5.91 -6.26
N TRP A 467 -19.65 -6.57 -7.40
CA TRP A 467 -20.38 -7.83 -7.51
C TRP A 467 -19.71 -8.93 -6.68
N ARG A 468 -18.39 -9.11 -6.82
CA ARG A 468 -17.62 -10.08 -6.04
C ARG A 468 -17.74 -9.82 -4.53
N LYS A 469 -17.63 -8.55 -4.11
CA LYS A 469 -17.81 -8.19 -2.70
C LYS A 469 -19.22 -8.53 -2.19
N ARG A 470 -20.27 -8.29 -2.99
CA ARG A 470 -21.65 -8.66 -2.60
C ARG A 470 -21.80 -10.17 -2.43
N VAL A 471 -21.26 -10.96 -3.35
CA VAL A 471 -21.28 -12.43 -3.26
C VAL A 471 -20.56 -12.91 -2.00
N GLU A 472 -19.36 -12.41 -1.71
CA GLU A 472 -18.63 -12.83 -0.50
C GLU A 472 -19.31 -12.34 0.80
N ALA A 473 -19.89 -11.13 0.79
CA ALA A 473 -20.65 -10.62 1.93
C ALA A 473 -21.93 -11.43 2.21
N GLN A 474 -22.57 -12.00 1.19
CA GLN A 474 -23.71 -12.91 1.36
C GLN A 474 -23.27 -14.25 1.96
N ARG A 475 -22.14 -14.80 1.52
CA ARG A 475 -21.57 -16.04 2.08
C ARG A 475 -21.22 -15.93 3.57
N LEU A 476 -20.80 -14.73 4.01
CA LEU A 476 -20.45 -14.49 5.41
C LEU A 476 -21.66 -14.13 6.30
N ALA A 477 -22.82 -13.87 5.70
CA ALA A 477 -24.05 -13.52 6.43
C ALA A 477 -24.95 -14.75 6.71
N VAL A 478 -24.60 -15.92 6.17
CA VAL A 478 -25.20 -17.22 6.44
C VAL A 478 -24.43 -17.92 7.57
#